data_363f67818ec6473509109780fc569d51
#
_entry.id   363f67818ec6473509109780fc569d51
#
_cell.length_a   1.000
_cell.length_b   1.000
_cell.length_c   1.000
_cell.angle_alpha   90.00
_cell.angle_beta   90.00
_cell.angle_gamma   90.00
#
_symmetry.space_group_name_H-M   'P 1'
#
loop_
_entity.id
_entity.type
_entity.pdbx_description
1 polymer ?
#
loop_
_entity_poly.entity_id
_entity_poly.type
_entity_poly.pdbx_seq_one_letter_code
_entity_poly.pdbx_strand_id
1 'polypeptide(L)'
;MKLTEALFCGTQSRSLAAFPLRVVYLTQSFSGTEQHAKAPVQMMVSVPKRKFKHAIDRNRVKRQVREAYRKNKQLLYAKLPNDMQITLGFLWLDPKHHASVEVEAKMQNLLRRIGESL
;
A
#
# COMPACT_ATOMS: atom_id res chain seq x y z
N MET A 1 12.50 -3.25 -15.44
CA MET A 1 11.95 -4.00 -14.32
C MET A 1 10.66 -3.39 -13.85
N LYS A 2 9.71 -4.22 -13.53
CA LYS A 2 8.42 -3.72 -13.04
C LYS A 2 8.51 -3.46 -11.55
N LEU A 3 7.84 -2.41 -11.09
CA LEU A 3 7.81 -2.07 -9.67
C LEU A 3 7.28 -3.21 -8.81
N THR A 4 6.33 -3.97 -9.33
CA THR A 4 5.77 -5.12 -8.62
C THR A 4 6.84 -6.17 -8.29
N GLU A 5 7.72 -6.44 -9.25
CA GLU A 5 8.80 -7.41 -9.03
C GLU A 5 9.79 -6.89 -8.00
N ALA A 6 10.17 -5.63 -8.09
CA ALA A 6 11.07 -5.04 -7.10
C ALA A 6 10.45 -5.07 -5.71
N LEU A 7 9.15 -4.82 -5.63
CA LEU A 7 8.44 -4.76 -4.36
C LEU A 7 8.35 -6.12 -3.69
N PHE A 8 8.04 -7.17 -4.45
CA PHE A 8 7.79 -8.50 -3.87
C PHE A 8 9.00 -9.42 -3.86
N CYS A 9 10.02 -9.10 -4.63
CA CYS A 9 11.23 -9.92 -4.74
C CYS A 9 12.48 -9.23 -4.22
N GLY A 10 12.39 -7.94 -3.93
CA GLY A 10 13.54 -7.17 -3.48
C GLY A 10 13.92 -7.44 -2.03
N THR A 11 15.19 -7.41 -1.74
CA THR A 11 15.69 -7.62 -0.38
C THR A 11 15.47 -6.41 0.52
N GLN A 12 15.22 -5.24 -0.08
CA GLN A 12 15.02 -4.00 0.67
C GLN A 12 13.58 -3.74 1.01
N SER A 13 12.66 -4.57 0.52
CA SER A 13 11.25 -4.40 0.82
C SER A 13 10.93 -4.92 2.21
N ARG A 14 9.94 -4.31 2.85
CA ARG A 14 9.45 -4.71 4.15
C ARG A 14 7.97 -5.01 4.05
N SER A 15 7.46 -5.82 4.97
CA SER A 15 6.05 -6.13 4.96
C SER A 15 5.46 -6.03 6.36
N LEU A 16 4.20 -5.60 6.39
CA LEU A 16 3.40 -5.53 7.61
C LEU A 16 2.03 -6.11 7.30
N ALA A 17 1.40 -6.67 8.29
CA ALA A 17 0.07 -7.24 8.10
C ALA A 17 -0.90 -6.72 9.14
N ALA A 18 -2.11 -6.44 8.70
CA ALA A 18 -3.28 -6.17 9.54
C ALA A 18 -4.45 -6.81 8.80
N PHE A 19 -4.72 -8.08 9.11
CA PHE A 19 -5.71 -8.88 8.39
C PHE A 19 -7.04 -8.12 8.26
N PRO A 20 -7.67 -8.07 7.10
CA PRO A 20 -7.38 -8.83 5.87
C PRO A 20 -6.38 -8.16 4.91
N LEU A 21 -5.67 -7.15 5.35
CA LEU A 21 -4.70 -6.44 4.52
C LEU A 21 -3.28 -6.81 4.89
N ARG A 22 -2.44 -6.83 3.89
CA ARG A 22 -1.00 -6.90 4.05
C ARG A 22 -0.40 -5.84 3.15
N VAL A 23 0.63 -5.16 3.63
CA VAL A 23 1.35 -4.20 2.81
C VAL A 23 2.80 -4.62 2.70
N VAL A 24 3.30 -4.56 1.48
CA VAL A 24 4.74 -4.70 1.21
C VAL A 24 5.19 -3.35 0.71
N TYR A 25 6.24 -2.79 1.29
CA TYR A 25 6.65 -1.45 0.91
C TYR A 25 8.15 -1.36 0.72
N LEU A 26 8.54 -0.44 -0.16
CA LEU A 26 9.92 -0.19 -0.54
C LEU A 26 10.16 1.31 -0.48
N THR A 27 11.23 1.71 0.21
CA THR A 27 11.59 3.11 0.29
C THR A 27 12.78 3.38 -0.62
N GLN A 28 12.79 4.56 -1.23
CA GLN A 28 13.88 5.01 -2.09
C GLN A 28 14.22 6.45 -1.75
N SER A 29 15.52 6.75 -1.71
CA SER A 29 15.98 8.12 -1.52
C SER A 29 16.21 8.76 -2.87
N PHE A 30 15.86 10.03 -2.99
CA PHE A 30 16.16 10.80 -4.18
C PHE A 30 17.56 11.35 -4.09
N SER A 31 18.27 11.29 -5.22
CA SER A 31 19.56 11.96 -5.32
C SER A 31 19.43 13.06 -6.38
N GLY A 32 19.21 14.28 -5.90
CA GLY A 32 19.27 15.42 -6.80
C GLY A 32 18.00 15.68 -7.58
N THR A 33 18.06 15.59 -8.89
CA THR A 33 17.10 16.25 -9.78
C THR A 33 15.86 15.46 -10.12
N GLU A 34 15.70 14.24 -9.63
CA GLU A 34 14.64 13.37 -10.10
C GLU A 34 13.35 13.46 -9.28
N GLN A 35 13.41 13.99 -8.08
CA GLN A 35 12.28 13.93 -7.15
C GLN A 35 11.08 14.74 -7.58
N HIS A 36 11.28 15.78 -8.36
CA HIS A 36 10.21 16.73 -8.69
C HIS A 36 9.18 16.16 -9.64
N ALA A 37 9.49 15.10 -10.33
CA ALA A 37 8.62 14.56 -11.38
C ALA A 37 7.65 13.51 -10.87
N LYS A 38 7.76 13.08 -9.61
CA LYS A 38 6.98 11.95 -9.12
C LYS A 38 6.31 12.24 -7.79
N ALA A 39 5.16 11.59 -7.59
CA ALA A 39 4.50 11.64 -6.30
C ALA A 39 5.38 10.99 -5.23
N PRO A 40 5.35 11.50 -3.99
CA PRO A 40 6.15 10.91 -2.91
C PRO A 40 5.74 9.49 -2.55
N VAL A 41 4.50 9.12 -2.84
CA VAL A 41 4.00 7.78 -2.55
C VAL A 41 3.34 7.22 -3.81
N GLN A 42 3.75 6.00 -4.17
CA GLN A 42 3.09 5.22 -5.21
C GLN A 42 2.41 4.04 -4.55
N MET A 43 1.18 3.76 -4.95
CA MET A 43 0.35 2.78 -4.28
C MET A 43 -0.29 1.85 -5.31
N MET A 44 -0.29 0.55 -5.02
CA MET A 44 -0.96 -0.44 -5.85
C MET A 44 -1.69 -1.42 -4.96
N VAL A 45 -2.74 -2.06 -5.50
CA VAL A 45 -3.55 -3.02 -4.77
C VAL A 45 -3.62 -4.29 -5.59
N SER A 46 -3.41 -5.42 -4.93
CA SER A 46 -3.52 -6.73 -5.54
C SER A 46 -4.55 -7.57 -4.81
N VAL A 47 -5.50 -8.12 -5.56
CA VAL A 47 -6.49 -9.05 -5.03
C VAL A 47 -6.38 -10.33 -5.84
N PRO A 48 -5.83 -11.41 -5.27
CA PRO A 48 -5.60 -12.64 -6.03
C PRO A 48 -6.90 -13.27 -6.53
N LYS A 49 -6.84 -13.87 -7.71
CA LYS A 49 -8.00 -14.57 -8.28
C LYS A 49 -8.50 -15.70 -7.39
N ARG A 50 -7.62 -16.31 -6.65
CA ARG A 50 -8.00 -17.39 -5.73
C ARG A 50 -8.85 -16.92 -4.56
N LYS A 51 -8.81 -15.61 -4.26
CA LYS A 51 -9.62 -15.05 -3.18
C LYS A 51 -11.01 -14.68 -3.66
N PHE A 52 -11.10 -14.13 -4.87
CA PHE A 52 -12.38 -13.77 -5.48
C PHE A 52 -12.35 -14.19 -6.95
N LYS A 53 -13.21 -15.13 -7.29
CA LYS A 53 -13.26 -15.70 -8.62
C LYS A 53 -13.72 -14.68 -9.66
N HIS A 54 -14.61 -13.79 -9.30
CA HIS A 54 -15.20 -12.83 -10.24
C HIS A 54 -14.47 -11.49 -10.20
N ALA A 55 -14.24 -10.92 -11.37
CA ALA A 55 -13.55 -9.64 -11.49
C ALA A 55 -14.30 -8.50 -10.78
N ILE A 56 -15.62 -8.56 -10.77
CA ILE A 56 -16.46 -7.58 -10.09
C ILE A 56 -16.11 -7.51 -8.60
N ASP A 57 -15.95 -8.66 -7.97
CA ASP A 57 -15.62 -8.72 -6.55
C ASP A 57 -14.21 -8.19 -6.29
N ARG A 58 -13.26 -8.56 -7.14
CA ARG A 58 -11.89 -8.06 -7.00
C ARG A 58 -11.84 -6.55 -7.17
N ASN A 59 -12.57 -6.02 -8.13
CA ASN A 59 -12.59 -4.57 -8.36
C ASN A 59 -13.23 -3.83 -7.20
N ARG A 60 -14.26 -4.40 -6.59
CA ARG A 60 -14.89 -3.83 -5.41
C ARG A 60 -13.90 -3.70 -4.25
N VAL A 61 -13.13 -4.76 -4.00
CA VAL A 61 -12.13 -4.75 -2.94
C VAL A 61 -11.03 -3.75 -3.24
N LYS A 62 -10.55 -3.71 -4.48
CA LYS A 62 -9.52 -2.75 -4.87
C LYS A 62 -9.98 -1.32 -4.64
N ARG A 63 -11.22 -1.02 -5.03
CA ARG A 63 -11.79 0.32 -4.83
C ARG A 63 -11.89 0.66 -3.36
N GLN A 64 -12.31 -0.29 -2.55
CA GLN A 64 -12.44 -0.11 -1.11
C GLN A 64 -11.10 0.20 -0.45
N VAL A 65 -10.06 -0.55 -0.84
CA VAL A 65 -8.72 -0.34 -0.30
C VAL A 65 -8.17 1.01 -0.73
N ARG A 66 -8.36 1.37 -2.01
CA ARG A 66 -7.89 2.67 -2.51
C ARG A 66 -8.59 3.83 -1.80
N GLU A 67 -9.88 3.70 -1.54
CA GLU A 67 -10.63 4.75 -0.85
C GLU A 67 -10.15 4.89 0.59
N ALA A 68 -9.90 3.79 1.27
CA ALA A 68 -9.36 3.82 2.63
C ALA A 68 -8.00 4.50 2.67
N TYR A 69 -7.15 4.20 1.69
CA TYR A 69 -5.84 4.86 1.58
C TYR A 69 -6.00 6.36 1.33
N ARG A 70 -6.86 6.74 0.37
CA ARG A 70 -7.06 8.14 0.03
C ARG A 70 -7.46 8.98 1.24
N LYS A 71 -8.34 8.43 2.06
CA LYS A 71 -8.83 9.13 3.25
C LYS A 71 -7.79 9.26 4.35
N ASN A 72 -6.81 8.37 4.38
CA ASN A 72 -5.89 8.27 5.50
C ASN A 72 -4.43 8.48 5.14
N LYS A 73 -4.14 8.85 3.90
CA LYS A 73 -2.76 8.97 3.42
C LYS A 73 -1.95 10.00 4.19
N GLN A 74 -2.59 10.97 4.81
CA GLN A 74 -1.90 11.99 5.59
C GLN A 74 -1.13 11.40 6.77
N LEU A 75 -1.58 10.27 7.28
CA LEU A 75 -0.88 9.59 8.36
C LEU A 75 0.54 9.20 7.94
N LEU A 76 0.69 8.84 6.67
CA LEU A 76 2.00 8.49 6.12
C LEU A 76 2.75 9.73 5.63
N TYR A 77 2.06 10.63 4.93
CA TYR A 77 2.68 11.81 4.34
C TYR A 77 3.31 12.70 5.41
N ALA A 78 2.68 12.78 6.59
CA ALA A 78 3.18 13.60 7.69
C ALA A 78 4.52 13.08 8.22
N LYS A 79 4.83 11.82 8.02
CA LYS A 79 6.07 11.20 8.50
C LYS A 79 7.11 11.03 7.41
N LEU A 80 6.73 11.20 6.16
CA LEU A 80 7.61 10.92 5.03
C LEU A 80 8.61 12.07 4.82
N PRO A 81 9.93 11.78 4.83
CA PRO A 81 10.93 12.80 4.53
C PRO A 81 10.78 13.32 3.10
N ASN A 82 11.16 14.59 2.90
CA ASN A 82 11.02 15.24 1.60
C ASN A 82 11.87 14.62 0.51
N ASP A 83 12.97 13.97 0.88
CA ASP A 83 13.89 13.36 -0.06
C ASP A 83 13.67 11.87 -0.24
N MET A 84 12.51 11.38 0.17
CA MET A 84 12.22 9.95 0.13
C MET A 84 10.93 9.69 -0.64
N GLN A 85 10.94 8.61 -1.42
CA GLN A 85 9.78 8.09 -2.11
C GLN A 85 9.50 6.69 -1.57
N ILE A 86 8.22 6.36 -1.41
CA ILE A 86 7.81 5.05 -0.92
C ILE A 86 6.83 4.43 -1.91
N THR A 87 7.00 3.14 -2.16
CA THR A 87 6.10 2.35 -2.98
C THR A 87 5.38 1.36 -2.10
N LEU A 88 4.05 1.37 -2.14
CA LEU A 88 3.21 0.50 -1.32
C LEU A 88 2.50 -0.51 -2.20
N GLY A 89 2.54 -1.78 -1.80
CA GLY A 89 1.76 -2.81 -2.45
C GLY A 89 0.84 -3.45 -1.43
N PHE A 90 -0.46 -3.20 -1.54
CA PHE A 90 -1.45 -3.79 -0.64
C PHE A 90 -1.95 -5.11 -1.21
N LEU A 91 -2.02 -6.12 -0.35
CA LEU A 91 -2.51 -7.45 -0.70
C LEU A 91 -3.73 -7.76 0.13
N TRP A 92 -4.76 -8.30 -0.53
CA TRP A 92 -5.97 -8.75 0.16
C TRP A 92 -5.82 -10.23 0.49
N LEU A 93 -6.04 -10.60 1.75
CA LEU A 93 -5.74 -11.94 2.25
C LEU A 93 -6.96 -12.81 2.50
N ASP A 94 -8.17 -12.24 2.44
CA ASP A 94 -9.40 -12.95 2.81
C ASP A 94 -10.26 -13.19 1.58
N PRO A 95 -10.84 -14.39 1.41
CA PRO A 95 -11.80 -14.63 0.33
C PRO A 95 -13.16 -13.98 0.55
N LYS A 96 -13.32 -13.20 1.60
CA LYS A 96 -14.58 -12.54 1.95
C LYS A 96 -14.45 -11.03 1.90
N HIS A 97 -15.58 -10.36 1.67
CA HIS A 97 -15.65 -8.91 1.76
C HIS A 97 -15.70 -8.47 3.23
N HIS A 98 -15.17 -7.28 3.48
CA HIS A 98 -15.21 -6.66 4.80
C HIS A 98 -15.86 -5.30 4.70
N ALA A 99 -16.40 -4.81 5.82
CA ALA A 99 -16.99 -3.48 5.88
C ALA A 99 -15.92 -2.40 5.67
N SER A 100 -16.31 -1.30 5.04
CA SER A 100 -15.37 -0.20 4.76
C SER A 100 -14.75 0.37 6.03
N VAL A 101 -15.51 0.44 7.12
CA VAL A 101 -15.01 0.89 8.42
C VAL A 101 -13.87 0.00 8.90
N GLU A 102 -14.03 -1.30 8.73
CA GLU A 102 -13.00 -2.25 9.15
C GLU A 102 -11.75 -2.11 8.29
N VAL A 103 -11.93 -2.01 6.97
CA VAL A 103 -10.80 -1.84 6.06
C VAL A 103 -10.05 -0.55 6.36
N GLU A 104 -10.79 0.52 6.63
CA GLU A 104 -10.19 1.80 6.97
C GLU A 104 -9.38 1.73 8.26
N ALA A 105 -9.89 1.05 9.28
CA ALA A 105 -9.17 0.88 10.54
C ALA A 105 -7.85 0.14 10.34
N LYS A 106 -7.87 -0.90 9.51
CA LYS A 106 -6.65 -1.64 9.20
C LYS A 106 -5.67 -0.81 8.38
N MET A 107 -6.20 -0.02 7.45
CA MET A 107 -5.37 0.90 6.67
C MET A 107 -4.67 1.91 7.58
N GLN A 108 -5.39 2.50 8.52
CA GLN A 108 -4.82 3.44 9.48
C GLN A 108 -3.70 2.79 10.28
N ASN A 109 -3.92 1.55 10.73
CA ASN A 109 -2.90 0.81 11.46
C ASN A 109 -1.62 0.64 10.64
N LEU A 110 -1.78 0.19 9.39
CA LEU A 110 -0.63 -0.04 8.53
C LEU A 110 0.12 1.24 8.20
N LEU A 111 -0.59 2.30 7.84
CA LEU A 111 0.04 3.57 7.48
C LEU A 111 0.79 4.18 8.67
N ARG A 112 0.21 4.08 9.87
CA ARG A 112 0.85 4.58 11.07
C ARG A 112 2.14 3.81 11.35
N ARG A 113 2.10 2.49 11.23
CA ARG A 113 3.27 1.64 11.48
C ARG A 113 4.38 1.91 10.48
N ILE A 114 4.03 2.10 9.21
CA ILE A 114 5.02 2.46 8.20
C ILE A 114 5.66 3.81 8.54
N GLY A 115 4.84 4.79 8.89
CA GLY A 115 5.33 6.11 9.25
C GLY A 115 6.30 6.07 10.43
N GLU A 116 6.01 5.24 11.41
CA GLU A 116 6.88 5.10 12.58
C GLU A 116 8.22 4.45 12.23
N SER A 117 8.27 3.66 11.17
CA SER A 117 9.50 3.00 10.77
C SER A 117 10.37 3.87 9.85
N LEU A 118 9.86 4.99 9.39
CA LEU A 118 10.63 5.92 8.56
C LEU A 118 11.53 6.83 9.45
#